data_92da56c42aac2cd04859414f4a0fb633
#
_entry.id   92da56c42aac2cd04859414f4a0fb633
#
_cell.length_a   1.000
_cell.length_b   1.000
_cell.length_c   1.000
_cell.angle_alpha   90.00
_cell.angle_beta   90.00
_cell.angle_gamma   90.00
#
_symmetry.space_group_name_H-M   'P 1'
#
loop_
_entity.id
_entity.type
_entity.pdbx_description
1 polymer ?
#
loop_
_entity_poly.entity_id
_entity_poly.type
_entity_poly.pdbx_seq_one_letter_code
_entity_poly.pdbx_strand_id
1 'polypeptide(L)'
;MCRLQLRRTSQPTQLPLQRTQATMQKRISILIITFALAISAGAQIRAIDPFDSRSGQALNRPGSEHDYEHEKRQTYTCLMHPEVVTNHPGNCPKCGMTLVPKEQKKRPTSNVQRPTPNHQSHLSHQSHSVHEHGTHPPSHGSDGMHMEMHSSIDLADPMTREGSGTSWLPDSSPMYGKMFMFDNDLLMLHGAIFPRYTNVSTRRGDDRIDAPNWIMGMYSHPVGDNTQIGARLMMSLDPLTEGGRGYPLLFQTGESWHDQPLHDRQHPHDLFDELSLSLSQKFEHDFSGYLYFGYPGEPALGPPAFMHRPSAMDDPDAPIGHHWQDSTHITFGVATAGLVWSRFGGMKIEGSIFTGREPDENRYDFDRPRFDSYSGRISWNPTKNLALQVSHGYIKSPEALDPKTNIHRTTASAIYNLPLGPDMNWSNSFVWGQNNATSEGKTQSFLVESNYQRGRNTVYLRWERVEKSGHELVLDPQDESRIFPVGGYSIGYVRDLSHGNGVDIGLGTQFTINDRPDTLDRYYGDDLGYAFQFFLRIRPWLHGNDGHEHGDHIAGMEK
;
A
#
# COMPACT_ATOMS: atom_id res chain seq x y z
N MET A 1 10.91 11.94 82.74
CA MET A 1 11.70 10.86 82.10
C MET A 1 10.89 10.25 80.96
N CYS A 2 11.15 10.69 79.76
CA CYS A 2 10.42 10.24 78.56
C CYS A 2 11.43 9.51 77.66
N ARG A 3 11.27 8.21 77.45
CA ARG A 3 12.11 7.40 76.57
C ARG A 3 11.58 7.50 75.15
N LEU A 4 12.35 8.07 74.24
CA LEU A 4 12.18 7.98 72.78
C LEU A 4 12.56 6.58 72.31
N GLN A 5 11.64 5.86 71.66
CA GLN A 5 11.93 4.67 70.87
C GLN A 5 12.20 5.06 69.42
N LEU A 6 13.38 4.80 68.94
CA LEU A 6 13.79 4.89 67.54
C LEU A 6 13.17 3.74 66.74
N ARG A 7 12.31 4.07 65.73
CA ARG A 7 11.86 3.11 64.72
C ARG A 7 12.97 2.91 63.68
N ARG A 8 13.34 1.66 63.50
CA ARG A 8 14.22 1.23 62.40
C ARG A 8 13.44 1.37 61.06
N THR A 9 14.03 2.11 60.11
CA THR A 9 13.59 2.18 58.72
C THR A 9 14.03 0.90 57.99
N SER A 10 13.08 0.15 57.47
CA SER A 10 13.30 -1.00 56.62
C SER A 10 13.71 -0.49 55.21
N GLN A 11 14.82 -1.04 54.69
CA GLN A 11 15.30 -0.81 53.31
C GLN A 11 14.29 -1.39 52.29
N PRO A 12 14.10 -0.75 51.13
CA PRO A 12 13.27 -1.29 50.07
C PRO A 12 13.97 -2.46 49.36
N THR A 13 13.27 -3.56 49.22
CA THR A 13 13.66 -4.77 48.51
C THR A 13 13.82 -4.51 47.00
N GLN A 14 15.05 -4.72 46.48
CA GLN A 14 15.40 -4.64 45.05
C GLN A 14 14.93 -5.89 44.25
N LEU A 15 13.65 -6.24 44.23
CA LEU A 15 13.21 -7.47 43.54
C LEU A 15 12.38 -7.33 42.25
N PRO A 16 11.95 -6.14 41.75
CA PRO A 16 11.22 -6.10 40.48
C PRO A 16 12.08 -5.97 39.22
N LEU A 17 13.29 -5.35 39.29
CA LEU A 17 14.08 -5.03 38.09
C LEU A 17 14.71 -6.26 37.40
N GLN A 18 15.08 -7.28 38.12
CA GLN A 18 15.73 -8.46 37.55
C GLN A 18 14.76 -9.40 36.83
N ARG A 19 13.51 -9.49 37.24
CA ARG A 19 12.46 -10.27 36.52
C ARG A 19 12.09 -9.62 35.18
N THR A 20 11.98 -8.32 35.15
CA THR A 20 11.65 -7.58 33.91
C THR A 20 12.76 -7.70 32.86
N GLN A 21 14.03 -7.67 33.27
CA GLN A 21 15.16 -7.87 32.36
C GLN A 21 15.27 -9.31 31.84
N ALA A 22 14.99 -10.32 32.65
CA ALA A 22 14.99 -11.72 32.23
C ALA A 22 13.86 -12.05 31.25
N THR A 23 12.67 -11.45 31.45
CA THR A 23 11.53 -11.60 30.56
C THR A 23 11.80 -10.90 29.23
N MET A 24 12.38 -9.70 29.26
CA MET A 24 12.76 -8.95 28.05
C MET A 24 13.86 -9.67 27.25
N GLN A 25 14.87 -10.26 27.91
CA GLN A 25 15.88 -11.07 27.23
C GLN A 25 15.31 -12.34 26.60
N LYS A 26 14.36 -13.04 27.26
CA LYS A 26 13.67 -14.18 26.66
C LYS A 26 12.85 -13.78 25.43
N ARG A 27 12.15 -12.64 25.48
CA ARG A 27 11.35 -12.13 24.35
C ARG A 27 12.22 -11.72 23.16
N ILE A 28 13.37 -11.06 23.41
CA ILE A 28 14.36 -10.74 22.36
C ILE A 28 14.97 -12.01 21.76
N SER A 29 15.26 -13.03 22.56
CA SER A 29 15.79 -14.31 22.08
C SER A 29 14.78 -15.06 21.20
N ILE A 30 13.49 -15.03 21.53
CA ILE A 30 12.42 -15.61 20.70
C ILE A 30 12.32 -14.86 19.38
N LEU A 31 12.38 -13.53 19.39
CA LEU A 31 12.34 -12.70 18.18
C LEU A 31 13.52 -13.00 17.24
N ILE A 32 14.73 -13.13 17.78
CA ILE A 32 15.94 -13.47 17.02
C ILE A 32 15.82 -14.89 16.43
N ILE A 33 15.29 -15.86 17.18
CA ILE A 33 15.07 -17.23 16.71
C ILE A 33 14.00 -17.26 15.62
N THR A 34 12.91 -16.52 15.76
CA THR A 34 11.84 -16.43 14.75
C THR A 34 12.36 -15.76 13.47
N PHE A 35 13.16 -14.72 13.61
CA PHE A 35 13.81 -14.03 12.48
C PHE A 35 14.86 -14.92 11.78
N ALA A 36 15.65 -15.66 12.54
CA ALA A 36 16.62 -16.62 12.01
C ALA A 36 15.96 -17.82 11.32
N LEU A 37 14.81 -18.29 11.82
CA LEU A 37 14.01 -19.34 11.18
C LEU A 37 13.39 -18.85 9.86
N ALA A 38 12.91 -17.61 9.79
CA ALA A 38 12.39 -17.02 8.57
C ALA A 38 13.48 -16.87 7.49
N ILE A 39 14.70 -16.46 7.89
CA ILE A 39 15.86 -16.36 7.00
C ILE A 39 16.32 -17.76 6.55
N SER A 40 16.34 -18.76 7.44
CA SER A 40 16.75 -20.13 7.12
C SER A 40 15.72 -20.84 6.23
N ALA A 41 14.42 -20.60 6.40
CA ALA A 41 13.37 -21.10 5.50
C ALA A 41 13.52 -20.49 4.09
N GLY A 42 13.85 -19.19 3.99
CA GLY A 42 14.18 -18.54 2.72
C GLY A 42 15.44 -19.08 2.05
N ALA A 43 16.42 -19.55 2.82
CA ALA A 43 17.66 -20.13 2.32
C ALA A 43 17.48 -21.61 1.89
N GLN A 44 16.64 -22.38 2.55
CA GLN A 44 16.35 -23.78 2.19
C GLN A 44 15.49 -23.92 0.93
N ILE A 45 14.68 -22.91 0.59
CA ILE A 45 13.93 -22.87 -0.69
C ILE A 45 14.88 -22.73 -1.91
N ARG A 46 16.16 -22.38 -1.73
CA ARG A 46 17.17 -22.39 -2.80
C ARG A 46 17.69 -23.77 -3.18
N ALA A 47 17.39 -24.83 -2.42
CA ALA A 47 18.01 -26.14 -2.57
C ALA A 47 17.10 -27.22 -3.18
N ILE A 48 15.87 -26.91 -3.60
CA ILE A 48 14.98 -27.86 -4.25
C ILE A 48 14.67 -27.36 -5.66
N ASP A 49 15.54 -27.71 -6.59
CA ASP A 49 15.30 -27.65 -8.03
C ASP A 49 14.97 -29.08 -8.49
N PRO A 50 13.71 -29.42 -8.77
CA PRO A 50 13.35 -30.76 -9.17
C PRO A 50 13.21 -30.86 -10.70
N PHE A 51 14.31 -30.83 -11.45
CA PHE A 51 14.30 -31.41 -12.79
C PHE A 51 15.76 -31.51 -13.31
N ASP A 52 16.48 -32.53 -12.82
CA ASP A 52 17.56 -33.14 -13.61
C ASP A 52 17.21 -34.63 -13.80
N SER A 53 16.60 -34.91 -14.94
CA SER A 53 16.42 -36.30 -15.43
C SER A 53 17.31 -36.49 -16.65
N ARG A 54 18.58 -36.77 -16.41
CA ARG A 54 19.45 -37.41 -17.39
C ARG A 54 19.66 -38.86 -16.97
N SER A 55 18.99 -39.77 -17.65
CA SER A 55 19.53 -41.12 -17.88
C SER A 55 18.83 -41.76 -19.06
N GLY A 56 19.63 -42.14 -20.06
CA GLY A 56 19.24 -43.33 -20.78
C GLY A 56 19.41 -43.31 -22.29
N GLN A 57 20.62 -43.62 -22.75
CA GLN A 57 20.93 -44.52 -23.85
C GLN A 57 20.64 -44.15 -25.30
N ALA A 58 21.78 -44.08 -26.02
CA ALA A 58 21.92 -44.09 -27.44
C ALA A 58 21.34 -45.35 -28.10
N LEU A 59 20.67 -45.15 -29.25
CA LEU A 59 20.58 -46.14 -30.30
C LEU A 59 20.70 -45.45 -31.66
N ASN A 60 21.73 -45.82 -32.37
CA ASN A 60 22.03 -45.51 -33.78
C ASN A 60 20.93 -45.93 -34.74
N ARG A 61 20.62 -45.13 -35.74
CA ARG A 61 20.52 -45.51 -37.18
C ARG A 61 20.38 -44.29 -38.11
N PRO A 62 20.74 -44.44 -39.41
CA PRO A 62 21.33 -43.40 -40.23
C PRO A 62 20.40 -42.78 -41.29
N GLY A 63 20.75 -41.55 -41.72
CA GLY A 63 20.67 -41.08 -43.11
C GLY A 63 19.33 -40.57 -43.60
N SER A 64 19.21 -39.25 -43.75
CA SER A 64 18.75 -38.63 -45.01
C SER A 64 19.09 -37.13 -44.99
N GLU A 65 19.78 -36.71 -46.03
CA GLU A 65 19.95 -35.29 -46.40
C GLU A 65 18.59 -34.67 -46.60
N HIS A 66 18.36 -33.45 -46.02
CA HIS A 66 17.60 -32.40 -46.67
C HIS A 66 17.78 -31.05 -45.92
N ASP A 67 18.21 -30.08 -46.71
CA ASP A 67 17.99 -28.64 -46.67
C ASP A 67 18.29 -27.85 -45.40
N TYR A 68 19.40 -27.10 -45.46
CA TYR A 68 19.70 -25.97 -44.58
C TYR A 68 18.78 -24.79 -44.92
N GLU A 69 17.70 -24.60 -44.19
CA GLU A 69 17.05 -23.30 -44.06
C GLU A 69 17.85 -22.42 -43.09
N HIS A 70 18.29 -21.26 -43.59
CA HIS A 70 18.96 -20.22 -42.83
C HIS A 70 17.98 -19.67 -41.75
N GLU A 71 18.13 -20.11 -40.55
CA GLU A 71 17.50 -19.51 -39.35
C GLU A 71 18.03 -18.06 -39.20
N LYS A 72 17.17 -17.06 -39.45
CA LYS A 72 17.49 -15.63 -39.29
C LYS A 72 17.70 -15.35 -37.81
N ARG A 73 18.93 -15.20 -37.38
CA ARG A 73 19.28 -14.80 -36.01
C ARG A 73 18.76 -13.41 -35.72
N GLN A 74 17.82 -13.32 -34.77
CA GLN A 74 17.29 -12.06 -34.26
C GLN A 74 18.35 -11.35 -33.42
N THR A 75 18.56 -10.04 -33.63
CA THR A 75 19.46 -9.22 -32.82
C THR A 75 18.67 -8.24 -31.97
N TYR A 76 19.22 -7.88 -30.83
CA TYR A 76 18.61 -6.99 -29.83
C TYR A 76 19.49 -5.77 -29.62
N THR A 77 18.88 -4.60 -29.34
CA THR A 77 19.60 -3.33 -29.11
C THR A 77 18.95 -2.55 -27.96
N CYS A 78 19.69 -1.63 -27.36
CA CYS A 78 19.18 -0.70 -26.37
C CYS A 78 18.67 0.57 -27.03
N LEU A 79 17.48 1.05 -26.67
CA LEU A 79 16.91 2.28 -27.22
C LEU A 79 17.73 3.52 -26.87
N MET A 80 18.37 3.55 -25.70
CA MET A 80 19.21 4.66 -25.23
C MET A 80 20.69 4.52 -25.68
N HIS A 81 21.15 3.30 -26.02
CA HIS A 81 22.52 3.01 -26.45
C HIS A 81 22.47 2.14 -27.69
N PRO A 82 22.20 2.72 -28.89
CA PRO A 82 22.06 1.97 -30.16
C PRO A 82 23.30 1.18 -30.57
N GLU A 83 24.45 1.53 -30.02
CA GLU A 83 25.73 0.81 -30.22
C GLU A 83 25.80 -0.53 -29.47
N VAL A 84 24.92 -0.73 -28.47
CA VAL A 84 24.80 -2.02 -27.77
C VAL A 84 23.88 -2.93 -28.58
N VAL A 85 24.47 -3.93 -29.24
CA VAL A 85 23.77 -4.93 -30.05
C VAL A 85 24.22 -6.32 -29.62
N THR A 86 23.24 -7.20 -29.28
CA THR A 86 23.47 -8.58 -28.89
C THR A 86 22.63 -9.54 -29.74
N ASN A 87 22.94 -10.81 -29.73
CA ASN A 87 22.19 -11.87 -30.41
C ASN A 87 21.28 -12.66 -29.48
N HIS A 88 21.09 -12.18 -28.25
CA HIS A 88 20.21 -12.76 -27.24
C HIS A 88 19.48 -11.63 -26.46
N PRO A 89 18.28 -11.86 -25.93
CA PRO A 89 17.60 -10.93 -25.05
C PRO A 89 18.38 -10.74 -23.73
N GLY A 90 18.22 -9.59 -23.09
CA GLY A 90 18.91 -9.26 -21.85
C GLY A 90 18.83 -7.78 -21.54
N ASN A 91 19.63 -7.30 -20.59
CA ASN A 91 19.69 -5.91 -20.18
C ASN A 91 20.93 -5.21 -20.76
N CYS A 92 20.80 -3.92 -21.06
CA CYS A 92 21.88 -3.08 -21.54
C CYS A 92 22.98 -2.93 -20.47
N PRO A 93 24.25 -3.29 -20.76
CA PRO A 93 25.33 -3.19 -19.78
C PRO A 93 25.69 -1.75 -19.40
N LYS A 94 25.20 -0.74 -20.15
CA LYS A 94 25.47 0.67 -19.87
C LYS A 94 24.41 1.35 -19.01
N CYS A 95 23.12 0.96 -19.13
CA CYS A 95 22.03 1.62 -18.41
C CYS A 95 21.03 0.66 -17.73
N GLY A 96 21.22 -0.65 -17.84
CA GLY A 96 20.37 -1.64 -17.21
C GLY A 96 19.00 -1.86 -17.86
N MET A 97 18.64 -1.08 -18.91
CA MET A 97 17.34 -1.25 -19.59
C MET A 97 17.31 -2.52 -20.44
N THR A 98 16.13 -3.14 -20.52
CA THR A 98 15.89 -4.33 -21.35
C THR A 98 16.13 -4.03 -22.83
N LEU A 99 16.87 -4.91 -23.50
CA LEU A 99 17.17 -4.81 -24.92
C LEU A 99 15.94 -5.22 -25.74
N VAL A 100 15.65 -4.44 -26.79
CA VAL A 100 14.51 -4.69 -27.70
C VAL A 100 14.99 -5.31 -29.02
N PRO A 101 14.15 -6.14 -29.72
CA PRO A 101 14.47 -6.69 -31.01
C PRO A 101 14.80 -5.61 -32.06
N LYS A 102 15.89 -5.73 -32.78
CA LYS A 102 16.26 -4.79 -33.84
C LYS A 102 15.61 -5.21 -35.16
N GLU A 103 14.67 -4.40 -35.69
CA GLU A 103 14.03 -4.64 -36.97
C GLU A 103 15.03 -4.48 -38.12
N GLN A 104 15.12 -5.49 -38.99
CA GLN A 104 15.89 -5.43 -40.21
C GLN A 104 15.07 -4.75 -41.31
N LYS A 105 15.43 -3.53 -41.72
CA LYS A 105 14.87 -2.88 -42.89
C LYS A 105 15.11 -3.74 -44.13
N LYS A 106 14.06 -4.25 -44.77
CA LYS A 106 14.10 -4.90 -46.09
C LYS A 106 14.60 -3.88 -47.12
N ARG A 107 15.70 -4.18 -47.82
CA ARG A 107 16.15 -3.43 -49.01
C ARG A 107 15.18 -3.67 -50.16
N PRO A 108 14.75 -2.60 -50.88
CA PRO A 108 14.04 -2.77 -52.15
C PRO A 108 15.07 -3.16 -53.25
N THR A 109 14.79 -4.24 -53.94
CA THR A 109 15.43 -4.56 -55.21
C THR A 109 14.74 -3.75 -56.32
N SER A 110 15.49 -2.84 -56.97
CA SER A 110 15.14 -2.37 -58.32
C SER A 110 16.40 -2.19 -59.14
N ASN A 111 16.47 -2.97 -60.23
CA ASN A 111 17.35 -2.75 -61.38
C ASN A 111 17.01 -1.42 -62.04
N VAL A 112 18.00 -0.58 -62.37
CA VAL A 112 18.15 0.11 -63.66
C VAL A 112 19.50 0.84 -63.73
N GLN A 113 20.20 0.58 -64.74
CA GLN A 113 21.35 1.11 -65.50
C GLN A 113 21.96 2.49 -65.13
N ARG A 114 23.31 2.45 -65.13
CA ARG A 114 24.25 3.59 -65.20
C ARG A 114 24.21 4.27 -66.59
N PRO A 115 24.53 5.57 -66.69
CA PRO A 115 25.85 5.96 -67.21
C PRO A 115 26.53 7.11 -66.44
N THR A 116 27.86 7.15 -66.66
CA THR A 116 28.88 8.03 -66.13
C THR A 116 29.09 9.27 -67.03
N PRO A 117 30.13 10.12 -66.83
CA PRO A 117 30.18 11.27 -65.89
C PRO A 117 30.56 12.57 -66.64
N ASN A 118 30.50 13.74 -66.07
CA ASN A 118 31.50 14.81 -66.28
C ASN A 118 31.39 16.02 -65.32
N HIS A 119 32.52 16.30 -64.78
CA HIS A 119 33.30 17.54 -64.54
C HIS A 119 32.65 18.88 -64.10
N GLN A 120 33.32 19.38 -63.09
CA GLN A 120 33.85 20.73 -62.85
C GLN A 120 32.99 21.79 -62.14
N SER A 121 33.39 22.09 -60.92
CA SER A 121 34.09 23.29 -60.40
C SER A 121 33.30 24.56 -60.11
N HIS A 122 33.68 25.08 -58.97
CA HIS A 122 33.77 26.48 -58.50
C HIS A 122 32.69 27.09 -57.61
N LEU A 123 33.09 27.29 -56.37
CA LEU A 123 33.21 28.52 -55.59
C LEU A 123 31.98 29.41 -55.32
N SER A 124 31.75 29.53 -54.02
CA SER A 124 31.63 30.79 -53.25
C SER A 124 30.27 31.48 -53.09
N HIS A 125 30.04 31.76 -51.81
CA HIS A 125 29.49 32.95 -51.19
C HIS A 125 27.96 33.16 -51.03
N GLN A 126 27.65 33.26 -49.73
CA GLN A 126 26.82 34.29 -49.05
C GLN A 126 25.29 34.32 -49.22
N SER A 127 24.66 34.10 -48.05
CA SER A 127 23.62 34.91 -47.41
C SER A 127 22.34 35.30 -48.20
N HIS A 128 21.26 34.98 -47.68
CA HIS A 128 20.13 35.75 -47.16
C HIS A 128 18.82 34.98 -47.16
N SER A 129 18.13 35.15 -46.06
CA SER A 129 16.74 34.86 -45.74
C SER A 129 15.73 35.09 -46.87
N VAL A 130 14.68 34.24 -46.95
CA VAL A 130 13.27 34.64 -47.09
C VAL A 130 12.39 33.38 -46.92
N HIS A 131 11.30 33.56 -46.21
CA HIS A 131 10.21 32.62 -45.97
C HIS A 131 9.55 32.12 -47.27
N GLU A 132 9.21 30.81 -47.30
CA GLU A 132 8.03 30.36 -48.03
C GLU A 132 7.38 29.15 -47.33
N HIS A 133 6.07 29.24 -47.17
CA HIS A 133 5.18 28.22 -46.63
C HIS A 133 5.08 27.03 -47.62
N GLY A 134 5.48 25.87 -47.18
CA GLY A 134 5.20 24.60 -47.86
C GLY A 134 4.38 23.71 -46.92
N THR A 135 3.09 23.61 -47.20
CA THR A 135 2.16 22.64 -46.58
C THR A 135 2.55 21.23 -46.98
N HIS A 136 3.07 20.45 -45.99
CA HIS A 136 3.15 19.01 -46.09
C HIS A 136 2.00 18.41 -45.25
N PRO A 137 1.29 17.37 -45.77
CA PRO A 137 0.28 16.68 -44.96
C PRO A 137 0.96 15.92 -43.83
N PRO A 138 0.35 15.83 -42.64
CA PRO A 138 0.92 15.09 -41.52
C PRO A 138 0.94 13.59 -41.86
N SER A 139 2.13 13.00 -41.84
CA SER A 139 2.31 11.56 -41.79
C SER A 139 1.75 11.09 -40.45
N HIS A 140 0.67 10.33 -40.47
CA HIS A 140 0.23 9.55 -39.32
C HIS A 140 1.31 8.51 -38.99
N GLY A 141 2.26 8.91 -38.13
CA GLY A 141 3.05 7.98 -37.34
C GLY A 141 2.12 7.48 -36.23
N SER A 142 1.93 6.19 -36.11
CA SER A 142 1.39 5.55 -34.93
C SER A 142 2.42 5.68 -33.80
N ASP A 143 2.54 6.87 -33.22
CA ASP A 143 3.08 7.02 -31.87
C ASP A 143 2.03 6.42 -30.94
N GLY A 144 2.31 5.23 -30.41
CA GLY A 144 1.55 4.71 -29.29
C GLY A 144 1.62 5.78 -28.20
N MET A 145 0.52 6.50 -27.98
CA MET A 145 0.38 7.41 -26.86
C MET A 145 0.62 6.59 -25.59
N HIS A 146 1.80 6.72 -25.00
CA HIS A 146 1.99 6.41 -23.60
C HIS A 146 1.18 7.45 -22.82
N MET A 147 -0.08 7.15 -22.54
CA MET A 147 -0.90 7.98 -21.69
C MET A 147 -0.34 7.86 -20.28
N GLU A 148 0.19 8.95 -19.74
CA GLU A 148 0.60 9.01 -18.33
C GLU A 148 -0.65 8.85 -17.47
N MET A 149 -0.67 7.81 -16.62
CA MET A 149 -1.78 7.60 -15.68
C MET A 149 -1.61 8.53 -14.49
N HIS A 150 -2.52 9.47 -14.37
CA HIS A 150 -2.55 10.44 -13.29
C HIS A 150 -3.42 9.98 -12.13
N SER A 151 -3.12 10.48 -10.92
CA SER A 151 -3.95 10.32 -9.73
C SER A 151 -5.35 10.86 -9.95
N SER A 152 -6.36 10.25 -9.34
CA SER A 152 -7.72 10.76 -9.37
C SER A 152 -7.91 12.03 -8.52
N ILE A 153 -6.94 12.39 -7.68
CA ILE A 153 -6.96 13.59 -6.82
C ILE A 153 -6.26 14.77 -7.46
N ASP A 154 -5.05 14.60 -7.97
CA ASP A 154 -4.25 15.67 -8.56
C ASP A 154 -3.65 15.23 -9.91
N LEU A 155 -3.97 15.96 -10.96
CA LEU A 155 -3.47 15.74 -12.32
C LEU A 155 -1.93 15.79 -12.43
N ALA A 156 -1.23 16.42 -11.49
CA ALA A 156 0.22 16.48 -11.48
C ALA A 156 0.89 15.23 -10.86
N ASP A 157 0.13 14.42 -10.12
CA ASP A 157 0.64 13.24 -9.43
C ASP A 157 0.49 11.97 -10.28
N PRO A 158 1.48 11.07 -10.29
CA PRO A 158 1.31 9.74 -10.90
C PRO A 158 0.31 8.92 -10.08
N MET A 159 -0.47 8.05 -10.73
CA MET A 159 -1.45 7.19 -10.07
C MET A 159 -0.83 6.27 -9.01
N THR A 160 0.41 5.81 -9.19
CA THR A 160 1.15 5.00 -8.21
C THR A 160 1.39 5.69 -6.87
N ARG A 161 1.35 7.03 -6.84
CA ARG A 161 1.52 7.84 -5.62
C ARG A 161 0.24 7.90 -4.78
N GLU A 162 -0.89 7.53 -5.34
CA GLU A 162 -2.19 7.67 -4.72
C GLU A 162 -2.41 6.64 -3.61
N GLY A 163 -2.65 7.13 -2.38
CA GLY A 163 -3.07 6.36 -1.22
C GLY A 163 -4.57 6.52 -0.93
N SER A 164 -5.00 6.24 0.29
CA SER A 164 -6.37 6.53 0.75
C SER A 164 -6.58 8.04 0.91
N GLY A 165 -7.81 8.51 0.72
CA GLY A 165 -8.14 9.93 0.76
C GLY A 165 -7.20 10.75 -0.13
N THR A 166 -6.53 11.72 0.44
CA THR A 166 -5.52 12.55 -0.27
C THR A 166 -4.08 12.16 0.09
N SER A 167 -3.84 11.02 0.76
CA SER A 167 -2.51 10.61 1.22
C SER A 167 -1.62 10.12 0.07
N TRP A 168 -0.30 10.13 0.32
CA TRP A 168 0.69 9.73 -0.67
C TRP A 168 1.40 8.43 -0.30
N LEU A 169 1.65 7.62 -1.33
CA LEU A 169 2.55 6.46 -1.36
C LEU A 169 3.86 6.80 -2.09
N PRO A 170 4.91 5.98 -1.98
CA PRO A 170 6.05 6.03 -2.90
C PRO A 170 5.60 5.83 -4.35
N ASP A 171 6.16 6.59 -5.29
CA ASP A 171 5.84 6.48 -6.73
C ASP A 171 6.16 5.09 -7.31
N SER A 172 7.03 4.32 -6.66
CA SER A 172 7.37 2.95 -7.03
C SER A 172 6.44 1.90 -6.45
N SER A 173 5.35 2.28 -5.77
CA SER A 173 4.41 1.34 -5.16
C SER A 173 3.74 0.44 -6.19
N PRO A 174 3.56 -0.86 -5.88
CA PRO A 174 2.84 -1.76 -6.77
C PRO A 174 1.36 -1.41 -6.80
N MET A 175 0.75 -1.44 -7.98
CA MET A 175 -0.68 -1.22 -8.16
C MET A 175 -1.40 -2.53 -8.46
N TYR A 176 -2.21 -3.01 -7.51
CA TYR A 176 -3.09 -4.16 -7.69
C TYR A 176 -4.48 -3.67 -8.07
N GLY A 177 -4.71 -3.50 -9.37
CA GLY A 177 -5.97 -2.95 -9.87
C GLY A 177 -6.18 -3.22 -11.35
N LYS A 178 -7.43 -3.18 -11.78
CA LYS A 178 -7.81 -3.27 -13.18
C LYS A 178 -8.14 -1.89 -13.72
N MET A 179 -7.44 -1.50 -14.80
CA MET A 179 -7.61 -0.23 -15.47
C MET A 179 -8.58 -0.36 -16.64
N PHE A 180 -9.42 0.64 -16.82
CA PHE A 180 -10.30 0.81 -17.97
C PHE A 180 -10.13 2.21 -18.51
N MET A 181 -9.86 2.30 -19.82
CA MET A 181 -9.69 3.56 -20.54
C MET A 181 -10.89 3.79 -21.43
N PHE A 182 -11.50 4.97 -21.35
CA PHE A 182 -12.64 5.39 -22.18
C PHE A 182 -12.31 6.76 -22.76
N ASP A 183 -11.85 6.82 -24.01
CA ASP A 183 -11.30 8.04 -24.62
C ASP A 183 -10.18 8.62 -23.74
N ASN A 184 -10.45 9.73 -23.05
CA ASN A 184 -9.50 10.38 -22.14
C ASN A 184 -9.77 10.05 -20.66
N ASP A 185 -10.79 9.27 -20.36
CA ASP A 185 -11.18 8.94 -18.99
C ASP A 185 -10.47 7.68 -18.53
N LEU A 186 -10.11 7.64 -17.25
CA LEU A 186 -9.53 6.50 -16.61
C LEU A 186 -10.39 6.04 -15.44
N LEU A 187 -10.71 4.76 -15.39
CA LEU A 187 -11.32 4.10 -14.24
C LEU A 187 -10.42 2.98 -13.76
N MET A 188 -9.99 3.02 -12.50
CA MET A 188 -9.31 1.93 -11.81
C MET A 188 -10.27 1.25 -10.84
N LEU A 189 -10.29 -0.09 -10.86
CA LEU A 189 -10.97 -0.90 -9.85
C LEU A 189 -9.93 -1.69 -9.07
N HIS A 190 -9.94 -1.58 -7.75
CA HIS A 190 -9.08 -2.34 -6.87
C HIS A 190 -9.82 -2.74 -5.58
N GLY A 191 -9.24 -3.63 -4.80
CA GLY A 191 -9.86 -4.16 -3.59
C GLY A 191 -9.24 -5.46 -3.14
N ALA A 192 -9.69 -5.98 -2.01
CA ALA A 192 -9.28 -7.28 -1.48
C ALA A 192 -10.41 -7.91 -0.66
N ILE A 193 -10.43 -9.24 -0.63
CA ILE A 193 -11.32 -10.03 0.21
C ILE A 193 -10.47 -11.10 0.90
N PHE A 194 -10.65 -11.26 2.24
CA PHE A 194 -9.91 -12.21 3.06
C PHE A 194 -10.85 -13.17 3.82
N PRO A 195 -11.50 -14.14 3.14
CA PRO A 195 -12.18 -15.21 3.86
C PRO A 195 -11.19 -15.96 4.75
N ARG A 196 -11.45 -15.98 6.07
CA ARG A 196 -10.48 -16.50 7.02
C ARG A 196 -11.11 -17.21 8.22
N TYR A 197 -10.30 -18.03 8.88
CA TYR A 197 -10.49 -18.49 10.25
C TYR A 197 -9.43 -17.86 11.14
N THR A 198 -9.87 -17.24 12.23
CA THR A 198 -9.01 -16.64 13.26
C THR A 198 -9.23 -17.35 14.58
N ASN A 199 -8.15 -17.60 15.34
CA ASN A 199 -8.19 -18.08 16.71
C ASN A 199 -7.25 -17.26 17.58
N VAL A 200 -7.77 -16.70 18.68
CA VAL A 200 -7.01 -15.89 19.65
C VAL A 200 -7.04 -16.57 21.01
N SER A 201 -5.87 -16.92 21.54
CA SER A 201 -5.70 -17.82 22.70
C SER A 201 -5.61 -17.10 24.04
N THR A 202 -6.58 -16.34 24.47
CA THR A 202 -6.58 -15.73 25.81
C THR A 202 -7.97 -15.80 26.42
N ARG A 203 -8.14 -15.43 27.71
CA ARG A 203 -9.47 -15.34 28.33
C ARG A 203 -10.39 -14.36 27.63
N ARG A 204 -9.83 -13.33 26.99
CA ARG A 204 -10.54 -12.33 26.19
C ARG A 204 -10.46 -12.60 24.69
N GLY A 205 -9.79 -13.70 24.32
CA GLY A 205 -9.74 -14.17 22.95
C GLY A 205 -11.04 -14.81 22.51
N ASP A 206 -11.14 -15.05 21.23
CA ASP A 206 -12.31 -15.68 20.58
C ASP A 206 -11.82 -16.42 19.33
N ASP A 207 -12.66 -17.28 18.76
CA ASP A 207 -12.42 -17.86 17.45
C ASP A 207 -13.57 -17.54 16.50
N ARG A 208 -13.24 -17.33 15.21
CA ARG A 208 -14.22 -16.85 14.25
C ARG A 208 -13.87 -17.21 12.81
N ILE A 209 -14.90 -17.40 12.01
CA ILE A 209 -14.86 -17.35 10.55
C ILE A 209 -15.51 -16.04 10.11
N ASP A 210 -14.77 -15.24 9.37
CA ASP A 210 -15.19 -13.95 8.82
C ASP A 210 -14.51 -13.68 7.46
N ALA A 211 -14.76 -12.52 6.87
CA ALA A 211 -14.12 -12.13 5.61
C ALA A 211 -14.00 -10.59 5.52
N PRO A 212 -12.99 -9.97 6.13
CA PRO A 212 -12.68 -8.57 5.89
C PRO A 212 -12.54 -8.29 4.39
N ASN A 213 -13.14 -7.20 3.94
CA ASN A 213 -13.15 -6.93 2.51
C ASN A 213 -13.36 -5.45 2.19
N TRP A 214 -12.94 -5.05 1.02
CA TRP A 214 -13.21 -3.74 0.46
C TRP A 214 -13.07 -3.76 -1.06
N ILE A 215 -13.78 -2.88 -1.74
CA ILE A 215 -13.68 -2.63 -3.17
C ILE A 215 -13.75 -1.13 -3.42
N MET A 216 -12.89 -0.62 -4.30
CA MET A 216 -12.81 0.80 -4.62
C MET A 216 -12.75 1.01 -6.13
N GLY A 217 -13.56 1.95 -6.62
CA GLY A 217 -13.49 2.53 -7.95
C GLY A 217 -12.93 3.94 -7.88
N MET A 218 -11.94 4.25 -8.73
CA MET A 218 -11.29 5.54 -8.84
C MET A 218 -11.38 6.02 -10.29
N TYR A 219 -12.07 7.15 -10.49
CA TYR A 219 -12.32 7.70 -11.80
C TYR A 219 -11.66 9.06 -11.96
N SER A 220 -11.04 9.32 -13.11
CA SER A 220 -10.50 10.62 -13.48
C SER A 220 -10.92 11.03 -14.88
N HIS A 221 -11.32 12.29 -15.01
CA HIS A 221 -11.75 12.94 -16.25
C HIS A 221 -10.95 14.23 -16.45
N PRO A 222 -10.03 14.29 -17.41
CA PRO A 222 -9.30 15.52 -17.72
C PRO A 222 -10.23 16.52 -18.44
N VAL A 223 -10.19 17.78 -17.98
CA VAL A 223 -10.93 18.90 -18.57
C VAL A 223 -9.91 19.85 -19.22
N GLY A 224 -9.55 19.56 -20.47
CA GLY A 224 -8.42 20.18 -21.14
C GLY A 224 -7.08 19.75 -20.54
N ASP A 225 -6.02 20.57 -20.71
CA ASP A 225 -4.64 20.14 -20.39
C ASP A 225 -4.26 20.37 -18.93
N ASN A 226 -5.00 21.20 -18.19
CA ASN A 226 -4.58 21.68 -16.87
C ASN A 226 -5.57 21.41 -15.75
N THR A 227 -6.75 20.88 -16.05
CA THR A 227 -7.81 20.63 -15.07
C THR A 227 -8.27 19.19 -15.10
N GLN A 228 -8.59 18.63 -13.96
CA GLN A 228 -9.15 17.28 -13.86
C GLN A 228 -10.25 17.24 -12.81
N ILE A 229 -11.28 16.47 -13.08
CA ILE A 229 -12.31 16.07 -12.12
C ILE A 229 -12.05 14.61 -11.77
N GLY A 230 -12.00 14.30 -10.48
CA GLY A 230 -11.91 12.94 -9.97
C GLY A 230 -13.16 12.55 -9.17
N ALA A 231 -13.44 11.26 -9.13
CA ALA A 231 -14.48 10.69 -8.27
C ALA A 231 -14.01 9.34 -7.73
N ARG A 232 -14.33 9.03 -6.47
CA ARG A 232 -14.04 7.75 -5.85
C ARG A 232 -15.25 7.18 -5.14
N LEU A 233 -15.36 5.86 -5.18
CA LEU A 233 -16.33 5.09 -4.43
C LEU A 233 -15.61 3.90 -3.82
N MET A 234 -15.55 3.83 -2.49
CA MET A 234 -15.07 2.66 -1.74
C MET A 234 -16.20 2.10 -0.90
N MET A 235 -16.34 0.79 -0.92
CA MET A 235 -17.39 0.05 -0.21
C MET A 235 -16.79 -1.16 0.49
N SER A 236 -17.38 -1.53 1.64
CA SER A 236 -17.10 -2.76 2.36
C SER A 236 -18.37 -3.54 2.64
N LEU A 237 -18.27 -4.87 2.59
CA LEU A 237 -19.31 -5.79 3.05
C LEU A 237 -19.04 -6.32 4.47
N ASP A 238 -18.13 -5.70 5.23
CA ASP A 238 -17.82 -6.09 6.61
C ASP A 238 -19.06 -6.19 7.49
N PRO A 239 -20.08 -5.32 7.38
CA PRO A 239 -21.31 -5.47 8.15
C PRO A 239 -22.02 -6.81 7.94
N LEU A 240 -21.87 -7.44 6.78
CA LEU A 240 -22.42 -8.75 6.44
C LEU A 240 -21.46 -9.90 6.78
N THR A 241 -20.15 -9.71 6.58
CA THR A 241 -19.15 -10.78 6.70
C THR A 241 -18.53 -10.88 8.08
N GLU A 242 -18.55 -9.78 8.86
CA GLU A 242 -18.05 -9.69 10.22
C GLU A 242 -19.18 -9.46 11.24
N GLY A 243 -20.28 -8.79 10.83
CA GLY A 243 -21.37 -8.37 11.70
C GLY A 243 -20.95 -7.27 12.69
N GLY A 244 -21.90 -6.71 13.44
CA GLY A 244 -21.70 -5.49 14.23
C GLY A 244 -20.60 -5.55 15.31
N ARG A 245 -20.21 -6.73 15.77
CA ARG A 245 -19.12 -6.90 16.75
C ARG A 245 -17.74 -6.98 16.10
N GLY A 246 -17.62 -6.96 14.77
CA GLY A 246 -16.35 -7.13 14.08
C GLY A 246 -15.66 -8.45 14.40
N TYR A 247 -14.33 -8.51 14.31
CA TYR A 247 -13.53 -9.71 14.48
C TYR A 247 -12.56 -9.64 15.69
N PRO A 248 -12.16 -10.80 16.27
CA PRO A 248 -11.26 -10.82 17.42
C PRO A 248 -9.86 -10.32 17.04
N LEU A 249 -9.40 -9.29 17.73
CA LEU A 249 -8.07 -8.70 17.63
C LEU A 249 -7.66 -8.18 19.00
N LEU A 250 -6.74 -8.88 19.66
CA LEU A 250 -6.38 -8.60 21.05
C LEU A 250 -5.83 -7.18 21.21
N PHE A 251 -6.28 -6.49 22.27
CA PHE A 251 -5.97 -5.09 22.60
C PHE A 251 -6.55 -4.04 21.65
N GLN A 252 -7.25 -4.42 20.59
CA GLN A 252 -7.93 -3.44 19.76
C GLN A 252 -9.15 -2.89 20.50
N THR A 253 -9.34 -1.58 20.37
CA THR A 253 -10.37 -0.80 21.05
C THR A 253 -10.86 0.29 20.11
N GLY A 254 -11.92 0.95 20.51
CA GLY A 254 -12.61 2.01 19.76
C GLY A 254 -13.96 1.55 19.25
N GLU A 255 -14.87 2.50 19.08
CA GLU A 255 -16.25 2.32 18.69
C GLU A 255 -17.10 1.48 19.67
N SER A 256 -18.35 1.23 19.31
CA SER A 256 -19.30 0.54 20.17
C SER A 256 -20.19 -0.43 19.38
N TRP A 257 -20.83 -1.33 20.11
CA TRP A 257 -21.89 -2.20 19.59
C TRP A 257 -22.94 -2.44 20.68
N HIS A 258 -24.21 -2.12 20.40
CA HIS A 258 -25.31 -2.15 21.35
C HIS A 258 -25.03 -1.29 22.60
N ASP A 259 -24.55 -0.06 22.38
CA ASP A 259 -24.19 0.88 23.45
C ASP A 259 -23.11 0.33 24.41
N GLN A 260 -22.31 -0.66 24.00
CA GLN A 260 -21.18 -1.18 24.76
C GLN A 260 -19.86 -0.94 23.99
N PRO A 261 -18.79 -0.51 24.69
CA PRO A 261 -17.50 -0.30 24.03
C PRO A 261 -16.96 -1.63 23.50
N LEU A 262 -16.45 -1.61 22.27
CA LEU A 262 -15.73 -2.75 21.71
C LEU A 262 -14.31 -2.76 22.27
N HIS A 263 -13.87 -3.91 22.75
CA HIS A 263 -12.50 -4.15 23.20
C HIS A 263 -12.05 -5.55 22.76
N ASP A 264 -10.77 -5.71 22.52
CA ASP A 264 -10.18 -6.94 22.01
C ASP A 264 -10.83 -7.40 20.69
N ARG A 265 -11.34 -6.44 19.93
CA ARG A 265 -12.00 -6.64 18.63
C ARG A 265 -11.82 -5.42 17.73
N GLN A 266 -11.56 -5.69 16.44
CA GLN A 266 -11.68 -4.67 15.41
C GLN A 266 -13.16 -4.53 15.04
N HIS A 267 -13.66 -3.30 15.00
CA HIS A 267 -15.00 -2.98 14.50
C HIS A 267 -15.10 -3.18 12.98
N PRO A 268 -16.29 -3.49 12.41
CA PRO A 268 -16.49 -3.56 10.99
C PRO A 268 -16.46 -2.16 10.36
N HIS A 269 -16.04 -2.05 9.12
CA HIS A 269 -16.21 -0.84 8.32
C HIS A 269 -17.70 -0.61 7.99
N ASP A 270 -18.03 0.59 7.53
CA ASP A 270 -19.34 0.91 6.99
C ASP A 270 -19.51 0.32 5.58
N LEU A 271 -20.75 0.27 5.07
CA LEU A 271 -21.00 -0.12 3.68
C LEU A 271 -20.34 0.83 2.68
N PHE A 272 -20.25 2.13 3.03
CA PHE A 272 -19.61 3.17 2.24
C PHE A 272 -18.43 3.75 3.04
N ASP A 273 -17.22 3.41 2.63
CA ASP A 273 -15.97 3.88 3.25
C ASP A 273 -15.51 5.21 2.62
N GLU A 274 -15.70 5.38 1.31
CA GLU A 274 -15.45 6.64 0.61
C GLU A 274 -16.48 6.85 -0.50
N LEU A 275 -17.04 8.06 -0.54
CA LEU A 275 -17.78 8.63 -1.67
C LEU A 275 -17.29 10.06 -1.83
N SER A 276 -16.40 10.29 -2.79
CA SER A 276 -15.70 11.56 -2.90
C SER A 276 -15.63 12.11 -4.30
N LEU A 277 -15.44 13.43 -4.38
CA LEU A 277 -15.18 14.19 -5.59
C LEU A 277 -13.93 15.02 -5.39
N SER A 278 -13.14 15.19 -6.45
CA SER A 278 -11.98 16.07 -6.48
C SER A 278 -11.98 16.96 -7.71
N LEU A 279 -11.37 18.11 -7.57
CA LEU A 279 -11.08 19.05 -8.66
C LEU A 279 -9.63 19.48 -8.52
N SER A 280 -8.80 19.19 -9.51
CA SER A 280 -7.40 19.63 -9.53
C SER A 280 -7.12 20.56 -10.70
N GLN A 281 -6.15 21.46 -10.48
CA GLN A 281 -5.69 22.43 -11.44
C GLN A 281 -4.16 22.52 -11.43
N LYS A 282 -3.52 22.34 -12.59
CA LYS A 282 -2.13 22.72 -12.83
C LYS A 282 -2.07 24.23 -13.08
N PHE A 283 -1.28 24.95 -12.30
CA PHE A 283 -1.06 26.41 -12.47
C PHE A 283 0.19 26.67 -13.30
N GLU A 284 1.25 25.92 -13.05
CA GLU A 284 2.54 25.95 -13.75
C GLU A 284 3.10 24.52 -13.89
N HIS A 285 4.21 24.33 -14.60
CA HIS A 285 4.81 23.02 -14.80
C HIS A 285 5.07 22.23 -13.50
N ASP A 286 5.46 22.91 -12.43
CA ASP A 286 5.87 22.30 -11.17
C ASP A 286 4.90 22.57 -10.03
N PHE A 287 3.73 23.19 -10.30
CA PHE A 287 2.81 23.62 -9.27
C PHE A 287 1.36 23.33 -9.64
N SER A 288 0.66 22.65 -8.74
CA SER A 288 -0.76 22.35 -8.85
C SER A 288 -1.47 22.53 -7.52
N GLY A 289 -2.76 22.40 -7.53
CA GLY A 289 -3.58 22.39 -6.34
C GLY A 289 -4.89 21.68 -6.59
N TYR A 290 -5.51 21.23 -5.52
CA TYR A 290 -6.77 20.52 -5.61
C TYR A 290 -7.72 20.86 -4.46
N LEU A 291 -8.98 20.58 -4.70
CA LEU A 291 -10.06 20.50 -3.72
C LEU A 291 -10.58 19.06 -3.70
N TYR A 292 -10.83 18.54 -2.51
CA TYR A 292 -11.41 17.23 -2.28
C TYR A 292 -12.58 17.36 -1.32
N PHE A 293 -13.66 16.67 -1.62
CA PHE A 293 -14.85 16.56 -0.75
C PHE A 293 -15.28 15.10 -0.65
N GLY A 294 -15.39 14.57 0.56
CA GLY A 294 -15.83 13.19 0.86
C GLY A 294 -17.06 13.15 1.77
N TYR A 295 -17.96 12.21 1.46
CA TYR A 295 -19.15 11.95 2.28
C TYR A 295 -19.62 10.50 2.12
N PRO A 296 -18.94 9.54 2.78
CA PRO A 296 -17.76 9.70 3.61
C PRO A 296 -16.47 9.98 2.83
N GLY A 297 -15.37 10.23 3.59
CA GLY A 297 -14.04 10.45 3.04
C GLY A 297 -12.98 10.48 4.13
N GLU A 298 -11.73 10.80 3.74
CA GLU A 298 -10.58 10.84 4.65
C GLU A 298 -9.97 12.24 4.72
N PRO A 299 -9.86 12.85 5.92
CA PRO A 299 -9.19 14.14 6.10
C PRO A 299 -7.66 14.02 5.97
N ALA A 300 -6.99 15.15 5.79
CA ALA A 300 -5.52 15.25 5.78
C ALA A 300 -4.94 15.03 7.19
N LEU A 301 -5.09 13.81 7.72
CA LEU A 301 -4.65 13.39 9.05
C LEU A 301 -4.21 11.93 9.04
N GLY A 302 -2.94 11.67 9.31
CA GLY A 302 -2.39 10.32 9.31
C GLY A 302 -1.67 9.92 8.01
N PRO A 303 -1.03 8.74 8.03
CA PRO A 303 -0.55 8.05 6.84
C PRO A 303 -1.72 7.49 6.03
N PRO A 304 -1.50 6.92 4.83
CA PRO A 304 -2.52 6.12 4.15
C PRO A 304 -3.09 5.05 5.08
N ALA A 305 -4.41 4.81 5.02
CA ALA A 305 -5.07 3.75 5.76
C ALA A 305 -4.38 2.40 5.51
N PHE A 306 -4.34 1.54 6.52
CA PHE A 306 -3.51 0.32 6.50
C PHE A 306 -3.73 -0.55 5.26
N MET A 307 -4.97 -0.71 4.80
CA MET A 307 -5.33 -1.51 3.64
C MET A 307 -4.76 -0.99 2.31
N HIS A 308 -4.38 0.28 2.25
CA HIS A 308 -3.75 0.90 1.08
C HIS A 308 -2.22 0.95 1.15
N ARG A 309 -1.61 0.62 2.31
CA ARG A 309 -0.14 0.59 2.41
C ARG A 309 0.42 -0.68 1.76
N PRO A 310 1.40 -0.56 0.83
CA PRO A 310 2.02 -1.73 0.19
C PRO A 310 2.65 -2.71 1.19
N SER A 311 3.04 -2.24 2.38
CA SER A 311 3.61 -3.05 3.46
C SER A 311 2.57 -3.89 4.21
N ALA A 312 1.28 -3.54 4.14
CA ALA A 312 0.19 -4.18 4.88
C ALA A 312 -0.83 -4.90 3.99
N MET A 313 -0.75 -4.78 2.67
CA MET A 313 -1.79 -5.25 1.74
C MET A 313 -2.03 -6.78 1.73
N ASP A 314 -1.17 -7.55 2.36
CA ASP A 314 -1.30 -9.01 2.50
C ASP A 314 -1.64 -9.44 3.93
N ASP A 315 -1.70 -8.49 4.89
CA ASP A 315 -2.09 -8.70 6.28
C ASP A 315 -3.61 -8.45 6.42
N PRO A 316 -4.40 -9.45 6.79
CA PRO A 316 -5.85 -9.29 6.90
C PRO A 316 -6.32 -8.52 8.14
N ASP A 317 -5.39 -8.13 9.04
CA ASP A 317 -5.73 -7.44 10.29
C ASP A 317 -5.48 -5.94 10.21
N ALA A 318 -6.36 -5.17 10.85
CA ALA A 318 -6.08 -3.79 11.20
C ALA A 318 -4.92 -3.69 12.21
N PRO A 319 -4.16 -2.59 12.24
CA PRO A 319 -3.18 -2.34 13.29
C PRO A 319 -3.86 -2.11 14.66
N ILE A 320 -3.26 -2.61 15.75
CA ILE A 320 -3.72 -2.32 17.12
C ILE A 320 -3.67 -0.80 17.41
N GLY A 321 -2.72 -0.11 16.77
CA GLY A 321 -2.53 1.34 16.86
C GLY A 321 -3.41 2.19 15.94
N HIS A 322 -4.38 1.59 15.26
CA HIS A 322 -5.26 2.23 14.27
C HIS A 322 -5.82 3.58 14.74
N HIS A 323 -6.37 3.64 15.96
CA HIS A 323 -6.94 4.87 16.55
C HIS A 323 -5.90 5.95 16.93
N TRP A 324 -4.61 5.73 16.76
CA TRP A 324 -3.54 6.73 16.90
C TRP A 324 -2.98 7.17 15.55
N GLN A 325 -3.25 6.43 14.48
CA GLN A 325 -2.55 6.54 13.21
C GLN A 325 -3.46 6.94 12.06
N ASP A 326 -4.46 6.13 11.74
CA ASP A 326 -5.22 6.20 10.48
C ASP A 326 -6.73 5.91 10.60
N SER A 327 -7.34 5.96 11.81
CA SER A 327 -8.76 5.66 12.02
C SER A 327 -9.73 6.64 11.38
N THR A 328 -9.28 7.83 10.98
CA THR A 328 -10.16 8.84 10.37
C THR A 328 -10.44 8.61 8.88
N HIS A 329 -10.15 7.42 8.36
CA HIS A 329 -10.32 7.12 6.93
C HIS A 329 -11.80 6.98 6.50
N ILE A 330 -12.73 6.82 7.45
CA ILE A 330 -14.18 6.88 7.20
C ILE A 330 -14.74 8.03 8.02
N THR A 331 -14.97 9.17 7.40
CA THR A 331 -15.46 10.38 8.07
C THR A 331 -16.62 11.00 7.28
N PHE A 332 -17.80 11.08 7.87
CA PHE A 332 -18.98 11.64 7.22
C PHE A 332 -18.90 13.17 7.17
N GLY A 333 -18.39 13.69 6.06
CA GLY A 333 -18.20 15.11 5.79
C GLY A 333 -16.75 15.55 5.99
N VAL A 334 -16.02 15.60 4.88
CA VAL A 334 -14.62 16.06 4.79
C VAL A 334 -14.52 17.06 3.64
N ALA A 335 -13.85 18.18 3.87
CA ALA A 335 -13.43 19.08 2.82
C ALA A 335 -11.93 19.37 3.00
N THR A 336 -11.14 19.10 1.97
CA THR A 336 -9.67 19.26 1.95
C THR A 336 -9.26 20.16 0.80
N ALA A 337 -8.29 21.04 1.04
CA ALA A 337 -7.58 21.78 0.01
C ALA A 337 -6.08 21.49 0.11
N GLY A 338 -5.43 21.26 -1.03
CA GLY A 338 -4.00 20.95 -1.10
C GLY A 338 -3.29 21.72 -2.19
N LEU A 339 -1.99 21.97 -1.95
CA LEU A 339 -1.05 22.55 -2.90
C LEU A 339 0.13 21.58 -3.07
N VAL A 340 0.52 21.34 -4.31
CA VAL A 340 1.54 20.36 -4.69
C VAL A 340 2.64 21.05 -5.48
N TRP A 341 3.89 20.73 -5.14
CA TRP A 341 5.09 21.10 -5.87
C TRP A 341 5.83 19.86 -6.32
N SER A 342 5.99 19.67 -7.63
CA SER A 342 6.67 18.50 -8.19
C SER A 342 8.19 18.57 -8.06
N ARG A 343 8.77 19.72 -7.65
CA ARG A 343 10.22 19.87 -7.43
C ARG A 343 10.69 19.02 -6.26
N PHE A 344 11.94 18.60 -6.30
CA PHE A 344 12.61 17.81 -5.25
C PHE A 344 11.88 16.48 -4.94
N GLY A 345 11.34 15.84 -5.95
CA GLY A 345 10.63 14.57 -5.85
C GLY A 345 9.12 14.69 -5.58
N GLY A 346 8.66 15.84 -5.13
CA GLY A 346 7.26 16.14 -4.82
C GLY A 346 7.07 16.51 -3.34
N MET A 347 6.46 17.65 -3.11
CA MET A 347 6.04 18.15 -1.80
C MET A 347 4.58 18.57 -1.84
N LYS A 348 3.84 18.29 -0.79
CA LYS A 348 2.44 18.66 -0.65
C LYS A 348 2.18 19.23 0.73
N ILE A 349 1.39 20.31 0.78
CA ILE A 349 0.78 20.84 2.01
C ILE A 349 -0.73 20.85 1.82
N GLU A 350 -1.45 20.36 2.80
CA GLU A 350 -2.91 20.25 2.73
C GLU A 350 -3.55 20.50 4.09
N GLY A 351 -4.81 20.92 4.08
CA GLY A 351 -5.60 21.15 5.27
C GLY A 351 -7.04 20.70 5.07
N SER A 352 -7.65 20.18 6.12
CA SER A 352 -9.02 19.68 6.11
C SER A 352 -9.85 20.28 7.23
N ILE A 353 -11.15 20.45 6.94
CA ILE A 353 -12.22 20.54 7.93
C ILE A 353 -13.08 19.29 7.79
N PHE A 354 -13.48 18.68 8.92
CA PHE A 354 -14.16 17.42 8.90
C PHE A 354 -15.02 17.17 10.14
N THR A 355 -15.81 16.09 10.13
CA THR A 355 -16.60 15.63 11.29
C THR A 355 -15.70 14.79 12.18
N GLY A 356 -15.53 15.19 13.45
CA GLY A 356 -14.67 14.47 14.40
C GLY A 356 -15.24 13.16 14.90
N ARG A 357 -16.58 13.03 14.91
CA ARG A 357 -17.27 11.79 15.34
C ARG A 357 -16.96 10.67 14.35
N GLU A 358 -16.51 9.53 14.87
CA GLU A 358 -16.43 8.26 14.15
C GLU A 358 -17.81 7.77 13.74
N PRO A 359 -17.94 6.90 12.74
CA PRO A 359 -19.19 6.29 12.32
C PRO A 359 -19.95 5.67 13.49
N ASP A 360 -21.30 5.67 13.42
CA ASP A 360 -22.11 5.04 14.46
C ASP A 360 -22.28 3.51 14.23
N GLU A 361 -23.09 2.85 15.03
CA GLU A 361 -23.29 1.39 14.95
C GLU A 361 -24.13 0.94 13.75
N ASN A 362 -24.80 1.86 13.05
CA ASN A 362 -25.60 1.54 11.86
C ASN A 362 -24.76 1.67 10.59
N ARG A 363 -24.06 0.62 10.23
CA ARG A 363 -23.10 0.55 9.12
C ARG A 363 -23.71 0.70 7.71
N TYR A 364 -25.00 0.94 7.58
CA TYR A 364 -25.70 0.98 6.30
C TYR A 364 -26.24 2.35 5.92
N ASP A 365 -26.14 3.36 6.79
CA ASP A 365 -26.61 4.71 6.51
C ASP A 365 -25.48 5.75 6.43
N PHE A 366 -25.85 7.02 6.38
CA PHE A 366 -24.92 8.14 6.28
C PHE A 366 -25.08 9.01 7.52
N ASP A 367 -24.04 9.11 8.31
CA ASP A 367 -24.03 9.92 9.50
C ASP A 367 -24.12 11.42 9.23
N ARG A 368 -24.68 12.15 10.18
CA ARG A 368 -24.84 13.59 10.05
C ARG A 368 -23.49 14.32 10.08
N PRO A 369 -23.12 15.10 9.07
CA PRO A 369 -21.89 15.87 9.04
C PRO A 369 -21.94 17.01 10.07
N ARG A 370 -20.80 17.27 10.74
CA ARG A 370 -20.66 18.32 11.76
C ARG A 370 -19.63 19.38 11.40
N PHE A 371 -18.56 19.02 10.67
CA PHE A 371 -17.43 19.90 10.31
C PHE A 371 -16.86 20.64 11.53
N ASP A 372 -16.70 19.96 12.65
CA ASP A 372 -16.30 20.51 13.94
C ASP A 372 -14.83 20.20 14.31
N SER A 373 -14.10 19.60 13.39
CA SER A 373 -12.72 19.18 13.53
C SER A 373 -11.87 19.70 12.36
N TYR A 374 -10.55 19.77 12.56
CA TYR A 374 -9.63 20.26 11.53
C TYR A 374 -8.26 19.59 11.62
N SER A 375 -7.56 19.53 10.50
CA SER A 375 -6.22 18.96 10.42
C SER A 375 -5.38 19.64 9.34
N GLY A 376 -4.07 19.35 9.38
CA GLY A 376 -3.11 19.68 8.34
C GLY A 376 -2.06 18.61 8.21
N ARG A 377 -1.60 18.36 6.98
CA ARG A 377 -0.59 17.37 6.64
C ARG A 377 0.43 17.96 5.66
N ILE A 378 1.69 17.63 5.89
CA ILE A 378 2.79 17.86 4.95
C ILE A 378 3.27 16.49 4.49
N SER A 379 3.32 16.27 3.18
CA SER A 379 3.84 15.06 2.55
C SER A 379 5.05 15.40 1.67
N TRP A 380 6.02 14.50 1.63
CA TRP A 380 7.23 14.66 0.83
C TRP A 380 7.72 13.31 0.28
N ASN A 381 7.83 13.22 -1.05
CA ASN A 381 8.43 12.08 -1.75
C ASN A 381 9.81 12.49 -2.27
N PRO A 382 10.89 12.44 -1.44
CA PRO A 382 12.24 12.89 -1.86
C PRO A 382 12.82 12.03 -3.00
N THR A 383 12.36 10.81 -3.10
CA THR A 383 12.68 9.86 -4.17
C THR A 383 11.42 9.08 -4.54
N LYS A 384 11.41 8.45 -5.70
CA LYS A 384 10.29 7.59 -6.11
C LYS A 384 10.03 6.41 -5.16
N ASN A 385 10.99 6.07 -4.31
CA ASN A 385 10.93 4.92 -3.40
C ASN A 385 10.53 5.28 -1.97
N LEU A 386 10.46 6.56 -1.61
CA LEU A 386 10.23 7.00 -0.24
C LEU A 386 9.15 8.07 -0.17
N ALA A 387 8.11 7.82 0.62
CA ALA A 387 7.08 8.78 0.99
C ALA A 387 7.17 9.08 2.50
N LEU A 388 7.22 10.35 2.83
CA LEU A 388 7.26 10.87 4.19
C LEU A 388 6.03 11.74 4.45
N GLN A 389 5.46 11.69 5.65
CA GLN A 389 4.43 12.60 6.09
C GLN A 389 4.56 12.97 7.57
N VAL A 390 4.06 14.17 7.89
CA VAL A 390 3.75 14.62 9.25
C VAL A 390 2.39 15.30 9.21
N SER A 391 1.52 14.97 10.18
CA SER A 391 0.21 15.61 10.30
C SER A 391 -0.12 15.94 11.75
N HIS A 392 -1.02 16.92 11.89
CA HIS A 392 -1.60 17.29 13.18
C HIS A 392 -3.07 17.65 12.99
N GLY A 393 -3.93 17.22 13.92
CA GLY A 393 -5.35 17.54 13.89
C GLY A 393 -5.96 17.62 15.27
N TYR A 394 -7.07 18.39 15.34
CA TYR A 394 -8.00 18.41 16.44
C TYR A 394 -9.24 17.64 16.04
N ILE A 395 -9.59 16.63 16.82
CA ILE A 395 -10.74 15.73 16.64
C ILE A 395 -11.71 15.95 17.80
N LYS A 396 -12.90 16.39 17.50
CA LYS A 396 -13.91 16.66 18.50
C LYS A 396 -14.78 15.45 18.75
N SER A 397 -14.79 14.96 19.99
CA SER A 397 -15.72 13.92 20.45
C SER A 397 -15.76 12.70 19.49
N PRO A 398 -14.61 12.02 19.21
CA PRO A 398 -14.58 10.93 18.25
C PRO A 398 -15.50 9.78 18.65
N GLU A 399 -15.46 9.34 19.90
CA GLU A 399 -16.22 8.19 20.36
C GLU A 399 -17.63 8.54 20.85
N ALA A 400 -18.60 7.70 20.51
CA ALA A 400 -20.00 7.90 20.85
C ALA A 400 -20.24 7.82 22.35
N LEU A 401 -19.57 6.87 23.03
CA LEU A 401 -19.72 6.61 24.46
C LEU A 401 -18.95 7.58 25.34
N ASP A 402 -17.94 8.30 24.79
CA ASP A 402 -17.22 9.36 25.48
C ASP A 402 -17.33 10.72 24.76
N PRO A 403 -18.52 11.33 24.72
CA PRO A 403 -18.79 12.54 23.92
C PRO A 403 -18.11 13.81 24.45
N LYS A 404 -17.46 13.77 25.61
CA LYS A 404 -16.77 14.92 26.22
C LYS A 404 -15.27 14.94 25.89
N THR A 405 -14.72 13.84 25.45
CA THR A 405 -13.32 13.72 25.12
C THR A 405 -13.04 14.28 23.73
N ASN A 406 -12.06 15.17 23.64
CA ASN A 406 -11.51 15.66 22.39
C ASN A 406 -10.06 15.23 22.30
N ILE A 407 -9.56 15.03 21.08
CA ILE A 407 -8.21 14.51 20.83
C ILE A 407 -7.43 15.49 19.96
N HIS A 408 -6.20 15.82 20.38
CA HIS A 408 -5.17 16.35 19.50
C HIS A 408 -4.31 15.18 19.04
N ARG A 409 -4.38 14.82 17.75
CA ARG A 409 -3.60 13.74 17.14
C ARG A 409 -2.43 14.30 16.36
N THR A 410 -1.24 13.73 16.57
CA THR A 410 -0.05 14.01 15.76
C THR A 410 0.48 12.70 15.21
N THR A 411 0.79 12.66 13.91
CA THR A 411 1.37 11.47 13.29
C THR A 411 2.61 11.80 12.48
N ALA A 412 3.49 10.83 12.34
CA ALA A 412 4.58 10.86 11.37
C ALA A 412 4.76 9.47 10.77
N SER A 413 5.06 9.39 9.48
CA SER A 413 5.33 8.11 8.82
C SER A 413 6.41 8.21 7.75
N ALA A 414 7.04 7.07 7.50
CA ALA A 414 7.94 6.83 6.38
C ALA A 414 7.54 5.51 5.72
N ILE A 415 7.16 5.58 4.45
CA ILE A 415 6.83 4.41 3.64
C ILE A 415 7.91 4.28 2.57
N TYR A 416 8.58 3.13 2.54
CA TYR A 416 9.64 2.82 1.59
C TYR A 416 9.27 1.60 0.75
N ASN A 417 9.27 1.75 -0.58
CA ASN A 417 9.00 0.67 -1.51
C ASN A 417 10.18 0.49 -2.46
N LEU A 418 10.64 -0.74 -2.61
CA LEU A 418 11.80 -1.10 -3.44
C LEU A 418 11.42 -2.22 -4.41
N PRO A 419 11.12 -1.90 -5.68
CA PRO A 419 11.06 -2.89 -6.74
C PRO A 419 12.44 -3.51 -6.94
N LEU A 420 12.56 -4.82 -6.77
CA LEU A 420 13.82 -5.57 -6.87
C LEU A 420 13.95 -6.33 -8.21
N GLY A 421 12.88 -6.36 -9.00
CA GLY A 421 12.80 -7.01 -10.29
C GLY A 421 11.35 -7.13 -10.75
N PRO A 422 11.07 -7.76 -11.90
CA PRO A 422 9.72 -7.88 -12.43
C PRO A 422 8.74 -8.55 -11.46
N ASP A 423 9.20 -9.57 -10.72
CA ASP A 423 8.38 -10.37 -9.80
C ASP A 423 8.82 -10.19 -8.35
N MET A 424 9.56 -9.13 -8.03
CA MET A 424 10.10 -8.95 -6.68
C MET A 424 9.89 -7.52 -6.21
N ASN A 425 9.25 -7.38 -5.05
CA ASN A 425 9.01 -6.11 -4.39
C ASN A 425 9.23 -6.21 -2.88
N TRP A 426 9.75 -5.15 -2.28
CA TRP A 426 9.93 -5.05 -0.84
C TRP A 426 9.42 -3.71 -0.34
N SER A 427 8.33 -3.76 0.40
CA SER A 427 7.68 -2.58 0.98
C SER A 427 7.84 -2.56 2.48
N ASN A 428 8.09 -1.38 3.05
CA ASN A 428 8.27 -1.18 4.48
C ASN A 428 7.56 0.10 4.91
N SER A 429 6.96 0.09 6.08
CA SER A 429 6.37 1.27 6.71
C SER A 429 6.84 1.40 8.16
N PHE A 430 7.13 2.63 8.54
CA PHE A 430 7.23 3.06 9.93
C PHE A 430 6.17 4.12 10.17
N VAL A 431 5.35 3.93 11.20
CA VAL A 431 4.33 4.89 11.61
C VAL A 431 4.43 5.16 13.11
N TRP A 432 4.40 6.42 13.46
CA TRP A 432 4.24 6.90 14.82
C TRP A 432 2.97 7.74 14.92
N GLY A 433 2.18 7.51 15.96
CA GLY A 433 1.03 8.29 16.31
C GLY A 433 1.01 8.68 17.78
N GLN A 434 0.52 9.88 18.08
CA GLN A 434 0.31 10.37 19.44
C GLN A 434 -1.08 11.00 19.53
N ASN A 435 -1.87 10.51 20.46
CA ASN A 435 -3.10 11.16 20.90
C ASN A 435 -2.82 11.95 22.20
N ASN A 436 -3.40 13.13 22.31
CA ASN A 436 -3.48 13.90 23.53
C ASN A 436 -4.97 14.16 23.81
N ALA A 437 -5.59 13.20 24.52
CA ALA A 437 -6.99 13.19 24.84
C ALA A 437 -7.28 14.04 26.09
N THR A 438 -8.43 14.73 26.13
CA THR A 438 -8.79 15.57 27.28
C THR A 438 -9.08 14.77 28.53
N SER A 439 -9.48 13.49 28.41
CA SER A 439 -9.78 12.57 29.52
C SER A 439 -8.56 11.80 30.01
N GLU A 440 -7.67 11.35 29.11
CA GLU A 440 -6.65 10.35 29.40
C GLU A 440 -5.21 10.90 29.30
N GLY A 441 -5.04 12.11 28.72
CA GLY A 441 -3.75 12.72 28.50
C GLY A 441 -3.06 12.19 27.23
N LYS A 442 -1.72 12.01 27.29
CA LYS A 442 -0.92 11.62 26.13
C LYS A 442 -0.67 10.13 26.11
N THR A 443 -0.99 9.51 24.97
CA THR A 443 -0.68 8.12 24.64
C THR A 443 -0.07 8.04 23.25
N GLN A 444 0.74 7.00 22.99
CA GLN A 444 1.51 6.85 21.76
C GLN A 444 1.35 5.46 21.17
N SER A 445 1.53 5.40 19.85
CA SER A 445 1.64 4.14 19.11
C SER A 445 2.84 4.16 18.17
N PHE A 446 3.43 2.98 17.99
CA PHE A 446 4.51 2.72 17.05
C PHE A 446 4.17 1.48 16.25
N LEU A 447 4.40 1.55 14.93
CA LEU A 447 4.15 0.46 13.99
C LEU A 447 5.35 0.34 13.06
N VAL A 448 5.78 -0.90 12.80
CA VAL A 448 6.70 -1.25 11.72
C VAL A 448 6.08 -2.39 10.92
N GLU A 449 5.94 -2.19 9.63
CA GLU A 449 5.46 -3.20 8.69
C GLU A 449 6.55 -3.49 7.65
N SER A 450 6.62 -4.72 7.19
CA SER A 450 7.49 -5.15 6.11
C SER A 450 6.80 -6.23 5.28
N ASN A 451 6.76 -6.08 3.97
CA ASN A 451 6.17 -7.02 3.02
C ASN A 451 7.19 -7.30 1.92
N TYR A 452 7.61 -8.54 1.81
CA TYR A 452 8.54 -9.01 0.78
C TYR A 452 7.85 -10.03 -0.12
N GLN A 453 7.66 -9.65 -1.37
CA GLN A 453 7.10 -10.49 -2.42
C GLN A 453 8.20 -10.97 -3.37
N ARG A 454 8.16 -12.25 -3.71
CA ARG A 454 9.01 -12.85 -4.75
C ARG A 454 8.23 -13.90 -5.53
N GLY A 455 7.94 -13.60 -6.80
CA GLY A 455 7.09 -14.43 -7.64
C GLY A 455 5.73 -14.66 -6.95
N ARG A 456 5.36 -15.92 -6.75
CA ARG A 456 4.10 -16.30 -6.10
C ARG A 456 4.15 -16.34 -4.58
N ASN A 457 5.21 -15.89 -3.93
CA ASN A 457 5.38 -16.00 -2.49
C ASN A 457 5.51 -14.62 -1.88
N THR A 458 4.76 -14.38 -0.82
CA THR A 458 4.86 -13.17 0.00
C THR A 458 5.08 -13.56 1.45
N VAL A 459 6.05 -12.91 2.10
CA VAL A 459 6.24 -12.94 3.56
C VAL A 459 6.05 -11.54 4.07
N TYR A 460 5.24 -11.38 5.10
CA TYR A 460 5.04 -10.10 5.73
C TYR A 460 5.22 -10.17 7.25
N LEU A 461 5.57 -9.04 7.83
CA LEU A 461 5.84 -8.85 9.25
C LEU A 461 5.17 -7.57 9.71
N ARG A 462 4.61 -7.58 10.95
CA ARG A 462 4.15 -6.39 11.65
C ARG A 462 4.63 -6.42 13.09
N TRP A 463 5.18 -5.32 13.55
CA TRP A 463 5.45 -5.05 14.95
C TRP A 463 4.72 -3.81 15.39
N GLU A 464 4.07 -3.91 16.53
CA GLU A 464 3.29 -2.83 17.10
C GLU A 464 3.54 -2.68 18.58
N ARG A 465 3.50 -1.43 19.03
CA ARG A 465 3.44 -1.07 20.45
C ARG A 465 2.55 0.14 20.62
N VAL A 466 1.58 0.01 21.50
CA VAL A 466 0.54 1.01 21.73
C VAL A 466 0.36 1.20 23.23
N GLU A 467 0.18 2.44 23.67
CA GLU A 467 -0.19 2.81 25.03
C GLU A 467 -1.72 2.92 25.09
N LYS A 468 -2.37 1.97 25.77
CA LYS A 468 -3.82 1.90 25.97
C LYS A 468 -4.19 2.24 27.40
N SER A 469 -5.26 3.01 27.59
CA SER A 469 -5.80 3.23 28.94
C SER A 469 -6.58 2.01 29.42
N GLY A 470 -6.73 1.88 30.75
CA GLY A 470 -7.61 0.86 31.31
C GLY A 470 -9.09 1.10 30.97
N HIS A 471 -9.47 2.34 30.71
CA HIS A 471 -10.80 2.71 30.22
C HIS A 471 -11.04 2.11 28.82
N GLU A 472 -10.11 2.34 27.84
CA GLU A 472 -10.21 1.76 26.50
C GLU A 472 -10.20 0.21 26.53
N LEU A 473 -9.40 -0.40 27.39
CA LEU A 473 -9.34 -1.85 27.55
C LEU A 473 -10.52 -2.42 28.38
N VAL A 474 -11.45 -1.57 28.83
CA VAL A 474 -12.59 -1.96 29.66
C VAL A 474 -12.15 -2.81 30.86
N LEU A 475 -11.27 -2.24 31.70
CA LEU A 475 -10.74 -2.87 32.90
C LEU A 475 -11.54 -2.46 34.14
N ASP A 476 -11.26 -3.13 35.27
CA ASP A 476 -11.87 -2.79 36.57
C ASP A 476 -11.58 -1.32 36.97
N PRO A 477 -12.46 -0.64 37.74
CA PRO A 477 -12.32 0.78 38.09
C PRO A 477 -10.97 1.18 38.72
N GLN A 478 -10.30 0.24 39.40
CA GLN A 478 -8.97 0.47 39.99
C GLN A 478 -7.82 0.60 38.95
N ASP A 479 -8.03 0.12 37.72
CA ASP A 479 -7.07 0.19 36.63
C ASP A 479 -7.53 1.12 35.49
N GLU A 480 -8.74 1.63 35.54
CA GLU A 480 -9.38 2.43 34.49
C GLU A 480 -8.50 3.62 34.03
N SER A 481 -7.89 4.33 34.95
CA SER A 481 -7.05 5.50 34.67
C SER A 481 -5.57 5.18 34.39
N ARG A 482 -5.17 3.90 34.43
CA ARG A 482 -3.78 3.48 34.17
C ARG A 482 -3.53 3.31 32.69
N ILE A 483 -2.31 3.61 32.27
CA ILE A 483 -1.85 3.38 30.89
C ILE A 483 -1.02 2.09 30.85
N PHE A 484 -1.35 1.23 29.90
CA PHE A 484 -0.73 -0.06 29.68
C PHE A 484 -0.07 -0.11 28.29
N PRO A 485 1.24 -0.32 28.21
CA PRO A 485 1.91 -0.55 26.94
C PRO A 485 1.63 -1.98 26.47
N VAL A 486 0.83 -2.13 25.44
CA VAL A 486 0.51 -3.42 24.80
C VAL A 486 1.07 -3.46 23.39
N GLY A 487 1.15 -4.64 22.76
CA GLY A 487 1.67 -4.75 21.41
C GLY A 487 1.51 -6.13 20.80
N GLY A 488 2.00 -6.28 19.58
CA GLY A 488 1.96 -7.51 18.82
C GLY A 488 3.17 -7.67 17.90
N TYR A 489 3.50 -8.93 17.62
CA TYR A 489 4.50 -9.36 16.65
C TYR A 489 3.84 -10.36 15.72
N SER A 490 3.54 -9.95 14.50
CA SER A 490 2.89 -10.81 13.50
C SER A 490 3.87 -11.20 12.41
N ILE A 491 3.79 -12.45 11.97
CA ILE A 491 4.43 -12.96 10.77
C ILE A 491 3.39 -13.69 9.96
N GLY A 492 3.32 -13.38 8.67
CA GLY A 492 2.43 -14.05 7.74
C GLY A 492 3.11 -14.48 6.47
N TYR A 493 2.51 -15.45 5.81
CA TYR A 493 2.94 -15.98 4.52
C TYR A 493 1.73 -16.16 3.61
N VAL A 494 1.86 -15.73 2.35
CA VAL A 494 0.86 -15.94 1.30
C VAL A 494 1.51 -16.62 0.11
N ARG A 495 0.84 -17.67 -0.40
CA ARG A 495 1.18 -18.34 -1.66
C ARG A 495 0.11 -18.06 -2.69
N ASP A 496 0.44 -17.40 -3.79
CA ASP A 496 -0.47 -17.24 -4.92
C ASP A 496 -0.68 -18.57 -5.64
N LEU A 497 -1.93 -19.02 -5.64
CA LEU A 497 -2.36 -20.29 -6.24
C LEU A 497 -2.70 -20.13 -7.71
N SER A 498 -3.37 -19.03 -8.04
CA SER A 498 -3.88 -18.73 -9.38
C SER A 498 -3.65 -17.29 -9.75
N HIS A 499 -3.23 -17.09 -10.99
CA HIS A 499 -3.21 -15.82 -11.71
C HIS A 499 -4.06 -16.04 -12.95
N GLY A 500 -5.32 -15.63 -12.97
CA GLY A 500 -6.19 -15.85 -14.10
C GLY A 500 -7.36 -14.86 -14.15
N ASN A 501 -7.73 -14.40 -15.35
CA ASN A 501 -8.87 -13.52 -15.60
C ASN A 501 -8.83 -12.17 -14.85
N GLY A 502 -7.63 -11.63 -14.57
CA GLY A 502 -7.47 -10.35 -13.88
C GLY A 502 -7.61 -10.42 -12.36
N VAL A 503 -7.57 -11.63 -11.76
CA VAL A 503 -7.69 -11.85 -10.31
C VAL A 503 -6.60 -12.78 -9.80
N ASP A 504 -5.96 -12.39 -8.68
CA ASP A 504 -5.03 -13.20 -7.91
C ASP A 504 -5.75 -13.86 -6.73
N ILE A 505 -5.56 -15.16 -6.57
CA ILE A 505 -6.04 -15.92 -5.42
C ILE A 505 -4.84 -16.50 -4.70
N GLY A 506 -4.62 -16.08 -3.46
CA GLY A 506 -3.55 -16.55 -2.58
C GLY A 506 -4.10 -17.30 -1.37
N LEU A 507 -3.36 -18.31 -0.91
CA LEU A 507 -3.59 -19.01 0.35
C LEU A 507 -2.60 -18.47 1.37
N GLY A 508 -3.10 -18.01 2.52
CA GLY A 508 -2.29 -17.36 3.55
C GLY A 508 -2.45 -17.95 4.93
N THR A 509 -1.45 -17.71 5.76
CA THR A 509 -1.46 -17.99 7.19
C THR A 509 -0.71 -16.88 7.93
N GLN A 510 -1.16 -16.57 9.15
CA GLN A 510 -0.53 -15.61 10.04
C GLN A 510 -0.43 -16.17 11.44
N PHE A 511 0.66 -15.84 12.13
CA PHE A 511 0.85 -16.10 13.53
C PHE A 511 1.26 -14.80 14.23
N THR A 512 0.56 -14.48 15.33
CA THR A 512 0.80 -13.27 16.13
C THR A 512 1.10 -13.64 17.57
N ILE A 513 2.13 -13.01 18.15
CA ILE A 513 2.41 -13.04 19.59
C ILE A 513 2.02 -11.69 20.15
N ASN A 514 1.15 -11.70 21.15
CA ASN A 514 0.68 -10.49 21.82
C ASN A 514 1.50 -10.19 23.06
N ASP A 515 2.02 -8.96 23.18
CA ASP A 515 2.86 -8.49 24.28
C ASP A 515 2.08 -7.59 25.24
N ARG A 516 2.15 -7.88 26.51
CA ARG A 516 1.49 -7.10 27.58
C ARG A 516 2.30 -7.13 28.87
N PRO A 517 2.12 -6.15 29.78
CA PRO A 517 2.67 -6.21 31.12
C PRO A 517 1.96 -7.27 31.98
N ASP A 518 2.68 -7.92 32.89
CA ASP A 518 2.17 -8.97 33.81
C ASP A 518 0.96 -8.50 34.64
N THR A 519 0.80 -7.18 34.83
CA THR A 519 -0.35 -6.59 35.54
C THR A 519 -1.68 -6.81 34.84
N LEU A 520 -1.68 -7.14 33.55
CA LEU A 520 -2.85 -7.49 32.75
C LEU A 520 -3.19 -8.98 32.77
N ASP A 521 -2.34 -9.86 33.37
CA ASP A 521 -2.57 -11.30 33.40
C ASP A 521 -3.88 -11.69 34.09
N ARG A 522 -4.33 -10.92 35.07
CA ARG A 522 -5.62 -11.13 35.71
C ARG A 522 -6.82 -11.02 34.75
N TYR A 523 -6.69 -10.26 33.66
CA TYR A 523 -7.71 -10.10 32.62
C TYR A 523 -7.54 -11.06 31.46
N TYR A 524 -6.31 -11.29 31.02
CA TYR A 524 -5.99 -12.02 29.80
C TYR A 524 -5.49 -13.46 30.05
N GLY A 525 -5.18 -13.84 31.30
CA GLY A 525 -4.53 -15.11 31.66
C GLY A 525 -3.02 -14.97 31.77
N ASP A 526 -2.37 -15.96 32.38
CA ASP A 526 -0.92 -15.96 32.64
C ASP A 526 -0.13 -16.49 31.44
N ASP A 527 -0.81 -17.13 30.48
CA ASP A 527 -0.20 -17.72 29.29
C ASP A 527 0.20 -16.66 28.27
N LEU A 528 1.16 -17.04 27.39
CA LEU A 528 1.51 -16.23 26.24
C LEU A 528 0.28 -16.05 25.33
N GLY A 529 -0.17 -14.80 25.13
CA GLY A 529 -1.22 -14.50 24.17
C GLY A 529 -0.71 -14.74 22.75
N TYR A 530 -1.37 -15.62 21.99
CA TYR A 530 -1.09 -15.79 20.57
C TYR A 530 -2.39 -15.80 19.76
N ALA A 531 -2.28 -15.42 18.48
CA ALA A 531 -3.33 -15.58 17.50
C ALA A 531 -2.79 -16.35 16.30
N PHE A 532 -3.66 -17.15 15.69
CA PHE A 532 -3.38 -17.87 14.46
C PHE A 532 -4.50 -17.63 13.47
N GLN A 533 -4.13 -17.42 12.19
CA GLN A 533 -5.07 -17.24 11.10
C GLN A 533 -4.71 -18.10 9.91
N PHE A 534 -5.74 -18.57 9.23
CA PHE A 534 -5.66 -19.22 7.94
C PHE A 534 -6.68 -18.57 7.00
N PHE A 535 -6.24 -18.10 5.82
CA PHE A 535 -7.08 -17.27 4.97
C PHE A 535 -6.84 -17.47 3.47
N LEU A 536 -7.82 -17.10 2.67
CA LEU A 536 -7.66 -16.81 1.26
C LEU A 536 -7.52 -15.31 1.07
N ARG A 537 -6.60 -14.87 0.20
CA ARG A 537 -6.53 -13.50 -0.29
C ARG A 537 -6.99 -13.49 -1.74
N ILE A 538 -7.99 -12.67 -2.04
CA ILE A 538 -8.54 -12.49 -3.38
C ILE A 538 -8.44 -11.01 -3.71
N ARG A 539 -7.70 -10.65 -4.78
CA ARG A 539 -7.50 -9.25 -5.22
C ARG A 539 -7.30 -9.17 -6.74
N PRO A 540 -7.45 -7.99 -7.37
CA PRO A 540 -7.03 -7.78 -8.76
C PRO A 540 -5.54 -8.04 -8.96
N TRP A 541 -5.15 -8.31 -10.22
CA TRP A 541 -3.75 -8.49 -10.59
C TRP A 541 -2.91 -7.25 -10.37
N LEU A 542 -1.59 -7.46 -10.28
CA LEU A 542 -0.62 -6.40 -10.38
C LEU A 542 -0.66 -5.78 -11.78
N HIS A 543 -0.92 -4.48 -11.87
CA HIS A 543 -0.89 -3.76 -13.14
C HIS A 543 0.51 -3.80 -13.77
N GLY A 544 0.58 -4.06 -15.08
CA GLY A 544 1.85 -4.23 -15.81
C GLY A 544 2.28 -5.68 -16.03
N ASN A 545 1.60 -6.66 -15.41
CA ASN A 545 1.78 -8.10 -15.70
C ASN A 545 0.90 -8.60 -16.86
N ASP A 546 0.13 -7.72 -17.49
CA ASP A 546 -0.70 -8.02 -18.66
C ASP A 546 0.19 -8.23 -19.90
N GLY A 547 1.08 -9.24 -19.84
CA GLY A 547 1.83 -9.72 -20.97
C GLY A 547 0.86 -10.28 -22.02
N HIS A 548 0.58 -9.49 -23.07
CA HIS A 548 -0.05 -9.90 -24.32
C HIS A 548 -1.47 -10.51 -24.24
N GLU A 549 -2.49 -9.67 -24.01
CA GLU A 549 -3.82 -9.87 -24.59
C GLU A 549 -4.52 -8.53 -24.82
N HIS A 550 -4.00 -7.69 -25.70
CA HIS A 550 -4.72 -6.58 -26.30
C HIS A 550 -4.69 -6.68 -27.83
N GLY A 551 -5.60 -7.41 -28.34
CA GLY A 551 -5.98 -7.49 -29.72
C GLY A 551 -7.12 -8.49 -29.87
N ASP A 552 -8.29 -7.99 -30.18
CA ASP A 552 -9.51 -8.71 -30.48
C ASP A 552 -10.44 -9.00 -29.28
N HIS A 553 -11.43 -8.11 -29.13
CA HIS A 553 -12.86 -8.43 -28.99
C HIS A 553 -13.69 -7.21 -28.56
N ILE A 554 -13.76 -6.17 -29.40
CA ILE A 554 -15.00 -5.36 -29.53
C ILE A 554 -15.25 -5.12 -31.03
N ALA A 555 -15.64 -6.18 -31.71
CA ALA A 555 -16.31 -6.10 -33.01
C ALA A 555 -17.43 -7.14 -32.97
N GLY A 556 -18.62 -6.71 -32.58
CA GLY A 556 -19.79 -7.59 -32.68
C GLY A 556 -20.95 -7.25 -31.76
N MET A 557 -21.41 -5.99 -31.76
CA MET A 557 -22.79 -5.68 -31.38
C MET A 557 -23.32 -4.54 -32.24
N GLU A 558 -23.46 -4.82 -33.54
CA GLU A 558 -24.45 -4.21 -34.39
C GLU A 558 -25.30 -5.36 -34.97
N LYS A 559 -26.46 -5.58 -34.37
CA LYS A 559 -27.73 -5.89 -35.03
C LYS A 559 -28.85 -5.98 -34.01
#